data_9392f2448b793bdb3a2f53b2065825a5
#
_entry.id   9392f2448b793bdb3a2f53b2065825a5
#
_cell.length_a   1.000
_cell.length_b   1.000
_cell.length_c   1.000
_cell.angle_alpha   90.00
_cell.angle_beta   90.00
_cell.angle_gamma   90.00
#
_symmetry.space_group_name_H-M   'P 1'
#
loop_
_entity.id
_entity.type
_entity.pdbx_description
1 polymer ?
#
loop_
_entity_poly.entity_id
_entity_poly.type
_entity_poly.pdbx_seq_one_letter_code
_entity_poly.pdbx_strand_id
1 'polypeptide(L)'
;MKIAFTTNDSIHIDAHFGSAKQIDLYDVNTQGSTFLETLTFQGNLNQDGNEDKLEPKLKALKDCTIIYVAAIGGGAAARLIGRNITPIKPQSETADIQEMLTRLVQTLNSSPPPWLRKALLKSQQSEAENKFEDTFETTVGSTVETILEEVIV
;
A
#
# COMPACT_ATOMS: atom_id res chain seq x y z
N MET A 1 -2.39 -10.84 -1.92
CA MET A 1 -1.78 -9.71 -1.20
C MET A 1 -2.78 -8.58 -1.07
N LYS A 2 -2.69 -7.83 0.01
CA LYS A 2 -3.65 -6.79 0.31
C LYS A 2 -3.15 -5.44 -0.20
N ILE A 3 -3.98 -4.74 -0.96
CA ILE A 3 -3.66 -3.47 -1.59
C ILE A 3 -4.65 -2.42 -1.10
N ALA A 4 -4.16 -1.22 -0.80
CA ALA A 4 -4.97 -0.12 -0.31
C ALA A 4 -5.00 1.04 -1.31
N PHE A 5 -6.10 1.78 -1.31
CA PHE A 5 -6.29 2.94 -2.18
C PHE A 5 -6.88 4.09 -1.37
N THR A 6 -6.21 5.24 -1.36
CA THR A 6 -6.80 6.45 -0.76
C THR A 6 -7.77 7.06 -1.77
N THR A 7 -9.00 7.27 -1.35
CA THR A 7 -10.05 7.66 -2.28
C THR A 7 -11.13 8.48 -1.57
N ASN A 8 -11.82 9.33 -2.32
CA ASN A 8 -12.98 10.06 -1.82
C ASN A 8 -14.30 9.48 -2.30
N ASP A 9 -14.27 8.68 -3.37
CA ASP A 9 -15.49 8.19 -4.02
C ASP A 9 -15.48 6.68 -4.29
N SER A 10 -14.47 5.97 -3.84
CA SER A 10 -14.28 4.53 -4.09
C SER A 10 -14.11 4.17 -5.56
N ILE A 11 -13.85 5.17 -6.40
CA ILE A 11 -13.65 5.01 -7.83
C ILE A 11 -12.26 5.48 -8.23
N HIS A 12 -11.87 6.65 -7.77
CA HIS A 12 -10.62 7.30 -8.14
C HIS A 12 -9.61 7.29 -6.99
N ILE A 13 -8.33 7.30 -7.35
CA ILE A 13 -7.25 7.47 -6.38
C ILE A 13 -7.00 8.97 -6.29
N ASP A 14 -7.80 9.66 -5.50
CA ASP A 14 -7.84 11.11 -5.49
C ASP A 14 -7.66 11.75 -4.12
N ALA A 15 -7.21 11.00 -3.14
CA ALA A 15 -7.01 11.50 -1.79
C ALA A 15 -5.54 11.48 -1.38
N HIS A 16 -5.14 12.49 -0.60
CA HIS A 16 -3.82 12.51 0.04
C HIS A 16 -3.81 11.55 1.22
N PHE A 17 -2.71 10.88 1.42
CA PHE A 17 -2.62 9.90 2.50
C PHE A 17 -2.96 10.49 3.87
N GLY A 18 -2.37 11.64 4.20
CA GLY A 18 -2.54 12.24 5.52
C GLY A 18 -3.95 12.71 5.82
N SER A 19 -4.67 13.19 4.81
CA SER A 19 -6.01 13.73 4.98
C SER A 19 -7.12 12.80 4.48
N ALA A 20 -6.79 11.64 3.98
CA ALA A 20 -7.79 10.71 3.45
C ALA A 20 -8.75 10.28 4.55
N LYS A 21 -10.04 10.44 4.29
CA LYS A 21 -11.10 9.99 5.19
C LYS A 21 -11.52 8.56 4.90
N GLN A 22 -11.09 8.02 3.78
CA GLN A 22 -11.52 6.74 3.29
C GLN A 22 -10.37 6.03 2.59
N ILE A 23 -10.19 4.76 2.89
CA ILE A 23 -9.20 3.90 2.23
C ILE A 23 -9.90 2.60 1.88
N ASP A 24 -9.92 2.25 0.61
CA ASP A 24 -10.51 0.99 0.15
C ASP A 24 -9.44 -0.10 0.10
N LEU A 25 -9.78 -1.28 0.57
CA LEU A 25 -8.88 -2.44 0.61
C LEU A 25 -9.33 -3.52 -0.37
N TYR A 26 -8.37 -4.07 -1.09
CA TYR A 26 -8.59 -5.16 -2.03
C TYR A 26 -7.59 -6.28 -1.79
N ASP A 27 -8.00 -7.50 -2.04
CA ASP A 27 -7.08 -8.63 -2.14
C ASP A 27 -6.77 -8.87 -3.61
N VAL A 28 -5.48 -9.00 -3.94
CA VAL A 28 -5.02 -9.13 -5.33
C VAL A 28 -4.10 -10.33 -5.45
N ASN A 29 -4.32 -11.13 -6.49
CA ASN A 29 -3.44 -12.24 -6.84
C ASN A 29 -3.42 -12.39 -8.37
N THR A 30 -2.78 -13.43 -8.88
CA THR A 30 -2.66 -13.63 -10.32
C THR A 30 -4.00 -13.94 -10.99
N GLN A 31 -5.01 -14.31 -10.23
CA GLN A 31 -6.33 -14.66 -10.76
C GLN A 31 -7.28 -13.46 -10.81
N GLY A 32 -6.95 -12.37 -10.12
CA GLY A 32 -7.78 -11.20 -10.11
C GLY A 32 -7.72 -10.43 -8.80
N SER A 33 -8.74 -9.61 -8.58
CA SER A 33 -8.85 -8.78 -7.40
C SER A 33 -10.24 -8.93 -6.77
N THR A 34 -10.30 -8.79 -5.44
CA THR A 34 -11.53 -8.87 -4.68
C THR A 34 -11.59 -7.72 -3.70
N PHE A 35 -12.70 -6.98 -3.70
CA PHE A 35 -12.92 -5.92 -2.73
C PHE A 35 -13.08 -6.53 -1.33
N LEU A 36 -12.39 -5.95 -0.35
CA LEU A 36 -12.47 -6.42 1.03
C LEU A 36 -13.34 -5.51 1.90
N GLU A 37 -12.95 -4.25 2.02
CA GLU A 37 -13.68 -3.31 2.86
C GLU A 37 -13.23 -1.88 2.60
N THR A 38 -14.03 -0.92 3.07
CA THR A 38 -13.66 0.48 3.09
C THR A 38 -13.36 0.88 4.54
N LEU A 39 -12.14 1.33 4.79
CA LEU A 39 -11.76 1.89 6.07
C LEU A 39 -12.13 3.36 6.10
N THR A 40 -12.72 3.82 7.19
CA THR A 40 -13.07 5.23 7.36
C THR A 40 -12.32 5.83 8.53
N PHE A 41 -11.96 7.11 8.41
CA PHE A 41 -11.21 7.82 9.44
C PHE A 41 -11.88 9.14 9.76
N GLN A 42 -11.79 9.54 11.02
CA GLN A 42 -12.41 10.78 11.47
C GLN A 42 -11.76 11.99 10.83
N GLY A 43 -12.57 12.99 10.48
CA GLY A 43 -12.09 14.16 9.78
C GLY A 43 -11.32 15.17 10.61
N ASN A 44 -11.19 14.97 11.92
CA ASN A 44 -10.54 15.91 12.82
C ASN A 44 -9.05 15.75 12.94
N LEU A 45 -8.44 15.11 11.98
CA LEU A 45 -7.06 14.70 12.08
C LEU A 45 -6.05 15.84 11.96
N ASN A 46 -6.54 17.05 11.65
CA ASN A 46 -5.67 18.19 11.43
C ASN A 46 -5.49 19.10 12.66
N GLN A 47 -6.02 18.72 13.80
CA GLN A 47 -6.18 19.67 14.91
C GLN A 47 -4.87 20.13 15.53
N ASP A 48 -3.96 19.24 15.80
CA ASP A 48 -2.85 19.57 16.67
C ASP A 48 -1.48 19.56 16.01
N GLY A 49 -1.39 19.24 14.74
CA GLY A 49 -0.09 19.01 14.13
C GLY A 49 0.63 17.81 14.74
N ASN A 50 -0.07 17.01 15.49
CA ASN A 50 0.50 15.87 16.18
C ASN A 50 0.70 14.71 15.19
N GLU A 51 1.90 14.13 15.19
CA GLU A 51 2.23 13.04 14.30
C GLU A 51 1.42 11.78 14.58
N ASP A 52 0.92 11.62 15.79
CA ASP A 52 0.16 10.44 16.18
C ASP A 52 -1.14 10.26 15.41
N LYS A 53 -1.62 11.30 14.74
CA LYS A 53 -2.81 11.17 13.93
C LYS A 53 -2.66 10.24 12.73
N LEU A 54 -1.43 9.95 12.33
CA LEU A 54 -1.17 8.96 11.28
C LEU A 54 -1.21 7.53 11.80
N GLU A 55 -0.98 7.33 13.08
CA GLU A 55 -0.87 6.00 13.66
C GLU A 55 -2.09 5.13 13.46
N PRO A 56 -3.34 5.62 13.60
CA PRO A 56 -4.51 4.80 13.32
C PRO A 56 -4.54 4.26 11.89
N LYS A 57 -4.13 5.10 10.92
CA LYS A 57 -4.06 4.67 9.52
C LYS A 57 -2.99 3.61 9.32
N LEU A 58 -1.81 3.83 9.91
CA LEU A 58 -0.70 2.90 9.78
C LEU A 58 -1.05 1.54 10.38
N LYS A 59 -1.71 1.52 11.53
CA LYS A 59 -2.15 0.29 12.18
C LYS A 59 -3.20 -0.44 11.34
N ALA A 60 -4.13 0.30 10.76
CA ALA A 60 -5.18 -0.29 9.94
C ALA A 60 -4.62 -0.92 8.67
N LEU A 61 -3.46 -0.46 8.22
CA LEU A 61 -2.83 -0.91 6.98
C LEU A 61 -1.73 -1.95 7.21
N LYS A 62 -1.56 -2.46 8.42
CA LYS A 62 -0.41 -3.30 8.77
C LYS A 62 -0.23 -4.53 7.89
N ASP A 63 -1.29 -5.06 7.33
CA ASP A 63 -1.24 -6.25 6.49
C ASP A 63 -1.18 -5.93 5.00
N CYS A 64 -1.18 -4.65 4.65
CA CYS A 64 -1.12 -4.23 3.25
C CYS A 64 0.29 -4.31 2.70
N THR A 65 0.39 -4.62 1.42
CA THR A 65 1.67 -4.67 0.71
C THR A 65 1.94 -3.36 -0.02
N ILE A 66 0.89 -2.80 -0.62
CA ILE A 66 0.98 -1.57 -1.41
C ILE A 66 -0.16 -0.65 -1.02
N ILE A 67 0.10 0.65 -1.02
CA ILE A 67 -0.96 1.65 -0.94
C ILE A 67 -0.79 2.65 -2.09
N TYR A 68 -1.86 2.83 -2.87
CA TYR A 68 -1.89 3.84 -3.93
C TYR A 68 -2.46 5.12 -3.35
N VAL A 69 -1.77 6.22 -3.59
CA VAL A 69 -2.13 7.54 -3.03
C VAL A 69 -2.06 8.60 -4.12
N ALA A 70 -2.90 9.63 -4.03
CA ALA A 70 -2.78 10.78 -4.93
C ALA A 70 -1.60 11.64 -4.54
N ALA A 71 -1.31 11.73 -3.25
CA ALA A 71 -0.14 12.42 -2.74
C ALA A 71 0.19 11.92 -1.34
N ILE A 72 1.45 12.05 -0.94
CA ILE A 72 1.90 11.64 0.38
C ILE A 72 3.15 12.44 0.74
N GLY A 73 3.26 12.83 2.00
CA GLY A 73 4.46 13.49 2.49
C GLY A 73 5.60 12.51 2.68
N GLY A 74 6.85 13.00 2.59
CA GLY A 74 8.02 12.16 2.73
C GLY A 74 8.10 11.42 4.07
N GLY A 75 7.71 12.07 5.15
CA GLY A 75 7.70 11.44 6.47
C GLY A 75 6.71 10.29 6.57
N ALA A 76 5.51 10.48 6.04
CA ALA A 76 4.50 9.42 6.03
C ALA A 76 4.93 8.25 5.13
N ALA A 77 5.50 8.56 3.96
CA ALA A 77 6.01 7.54 3.06
C ALA A 77 7.11 6.71 3.73
N ALA A 78 8.04 7.36 4.41
CA ALA A 78 9.10 6.66 5.13
C ALA A 78 8.55 5.73 6.21
N ARG A 79 7.52 6.16 6.93
CA ARG A 79 6.90 5.32 7.95
C ARG A 79 6.22 4.10 7.35
N LEU A 80 5.54 4.25 6.21
CA LEU A 80 4.93 3.12 5.51
C LEU A 80 5.99 2.14 5.04
N ILE A 81 7.05 2.63 4.42
CA ILE A 81 8.13 1.78 3.93
C ILE A 81 8.80 1.04 5.08
N GLY A 82 8.98 1.70 6.22
CA GLY A 82 9.51 1.06 7.42
C GLY A 82 8.65 -0.07 7.94
N ARG A 83 7.38 -0.11 7.55
CA ARG A 83 6.44 -1.19 7.90
C ARG A 83 6.19 -2.15 6.75
N ASN A 84 7.04 -2.09 5.71
CA ASN A 84 6.97 -2.96 4.53
C ASN A 84 5.73 -2.71 3.68
N ILE A 85 5.21 -1.50 3.71
CA ILE A 85 4.10 -1.07 2.86
C ILE A 85 4.66 -0.10 1.83
N THR A 86 4.47 -0.39 0.55
CA THR A 86 5.02 0.43 -0.54
C THR A 86 4.00 1.46 -0.99
N PRO A 87 4.23 2.76 -0.77
CA PRO A 87 3.34 3.79 -1.30
C PRO A 87 3.66 4.04 -2.77
N ILE A 88 2.62 4.10 -3.59
CA ILE A 88 2.77 4.36 -5.02
C ILE A 88 1.82 5.49 -5.40
N LYS A 89 2.36 6.49 -6.10
CA LYS A 89 1.58 7.57 -6.65
C LYS A 89 1.39 7.30 -8.15
N PRO A 90 0.15 7.11 -8.62
CA PRO A 90 -0.09 6.92 -10.06
C PRO A 90 0.35 8.13 -10.85
N GLN A 91 0.80 7.92 -12.07
CA GLN A 91 1.24 9.01 -12.92
C GLN A 91 0.09 9.88 -13.42
N SER A 92 -1.10 9.32 -13.53
CA SER A 92 -2.28 10.05 -13.97
C SER A 92 -3.03 10.63 -12.78
N GLU A 93 -3.44 11.90 -12.87
CA GLU A 93 -4.24 12.54 -11.84
C GLU A 93 -5.66 11.98 -11.78
N THR A 94 -6.10 11.32 -12.84
CA THR A 94 -7.43 10.72 -12.93
C THR A 94 -7.37 9.21 -12.80
N ALA A 95 -6.38 8.70 -12.08
CA ALA A 95 -6.21 7.26 -11.91
C ALA A 95 -7.44 6.64 -11.26
N ASP A 96 -7.87 5.53 -11.83
CA ASP A 96 -9.06 4.79 -11.43
C ASP A 96 -8.61 3.52 -10.70
N ILE A 97 -9.28 3.21 -9.60
CA ILE A 97 -8.94 2.04 -8.80
C ILE A 97 -9.01 0.75 -9.63
N GLN A 98 -10.07 0.58 -10.41
CA GLN A 98 -10.24 -0.64 -11.21
C GLN A 98 -9.15 -0.75 -12.29
N GLU A 99 -8.76 0.36 -12.88
CA GLU A 99 -7.67 0.38 -13.85
C GLU A 99 -6.35 -0.05 -13.22
N MET A 100 -6.04 0.48 -12.03
CA MET A 100 -4.83 0.10 -11.33
C MET A 100 -4.84 -1.37 -10.92
N LEU A 101 -5.98 -1.88 -10.49
CA LEU A 101 -6.12 -3.29 -10.15
C LEU A 101 -5.89 -4.17 -11.38
N THR A 102 -6.46 -3.80 -12.51
CA THR A 102 -6.28 -4.54 -13.76
C THR A 102 -4.81 -4.57 -14.17
N ARG A 103 -4.14 -3.42 -14.11
CA ARG A 103 -2.72 -3.32 -14.44
C ARG A 103 -1.87 -4.15 -13.50
N LEU A 104 -2.18 -4.13 -12.22
CA LEU A 104 -1.43 -4.88 -11.23
C LEU A 104 -1.55 -6.38 -11.48
N VAL A 105 -2.76 -6.88 -11.74
CA VAL A 105 -2.98 -8.30 -12.07
C VAL A 105 -2.21 -8.67 -13.34
N GLN A 106 -2.26 -7.83 -14.36
CA GLN A 106 -1.50 -8.07 -15.60
C GLN A 106 0.00 -8.15 -15.33
N THR A 107 0.52 -7.26 -14.50
CA THR A 107 1.92 -7.25 -14.13
C THR A 107 2.31 -8.54 -13.39
N LEU A 108 1.47 -8.99 -12.48
CA LEU A 108 1.71 -10.23 -11.76
C LEU A 108 1.74 -11.45 -12.68
N ASN A 109 0.98 -11.42 -13.76
CA ASN A 109 0.93 -12.52 -14.73
C ASN A 109 2.00 -12.46 -15.83
N SER A 110 2.69 -11.33 -15.94
CA SER A 110 3.72 -11.18 -16.98
C SER A 110 5.11 -11.22 -16.36
N SER A 111 5.69 -10.07 -16.06
CA SER A 111 7.05 -9.98 -15.51
C SER A 111 7.07 -9.01 -14.35
N PRO A 112 6.57 -9.43 -13.18
CA PRO A 112 6.57 -8.54 -12.03
C PRO A 112 8.00 -8.20 -11.60
N PRO A 113 8.26 -6.96 -11.16
CA PRO A 113 9.57 -6.61 -10.64
C PRO A 113 9.90 -7.47 -9.41
N PRO A 114 11.19 -7.67 -9.11
CA PRO A 114 11.59 -8.56 -8.00
C PRO A 114 10.92 -8.26 -6.67
N TRP A 115 10.78 -6.98 -6.31
CA TRP A 115 10.16 -6.60 -5.04
C TRP A 115 8.68 -7.02 -4.99
N LEU A 116 7.97 -6.89 -6.11
CA LEU A 116 6.55 -7.27 -6.18
C LEU A 116 6.39 -8.78 -6.13
N ARG A 117 7.28 -9.49 -6.80
CA ARG A 117 7.29 -10.95 -6.76
C ARG A 117 7.53 -11.46 -5.34
N LYS A 118 8.49 -10.87 -4.64
CA LYS A 118 8.75 -11.23 -3.25
C LYS A 118 7.55 -10.93 -2.35
N ALA A 119 6.90 -9.79 -2.57
CA ALA A 119 5.73 -9.41 -1.80
C ALA A 119 4.59 -10.41 -1.98
N LEU A 120 4.36 -10.86 -3.21
CA LEU A 120 3.32 -11.85 -3.48
C LEU A 120 3.64 -13.18 -2.79
N LEU A 121 4.88 -13.65 -2.90
CA LEU A 121 5.30 -14.89 -2.26
C LEU A 121 5.21 -14.80 -0.73
N LYS A 122 5.62 -13.68 -0.16
CA LYS A 122 5.53 -13.45 1.28
C LYS A 122 4.08 -13.49 1.75
N SER A 123 3.18 -12.88 1.01
CA SER A 123 1.76 -12.87 1.32
C SER A 123 1.17 -14.28 1.34
N GLN A 124 1.57 -15.12 0.39
CA GLN A 124 1.12 -16.50 0.33
C GLN A 124 1.69 -17.34 1.47
N GLN A 125 2.94 -17.10 1.85
CA GLN A 125 3.62 -17.83 2.91
C GLN A 125 3.13 -17.47 4.30
N SER A 126 2.73 -16.22 4.52
CA SER A 126 2.29 -15.77 5.84
C SER A 126 1.02 -16.49 6.31
N GLU A 127 0.25 -17.03 5.39
CA GLU A 127 -0.91 -17.83 5.74
C GLU A 127 -0.54 -19.24 6.18
N ALA A 128 0.65 -19.69 5.81
CA ALA A 128 1.07 -21.06 6.06
C ALA A 128 2.00 -21.22 7.26
N GLU A 129 2.97 -20.33 7.49
CA GLU A 129 3.93 -20.51 8.58
C GLU A 129 4.69 -19.26 8.98
N ASN A 130 4.93 -19.13 10.30
CA ASN A 130 5.74 -18.05 10.87
C ASN A 130 7.21 -18.43 11.08
N LYS A 131 7.67 -19.55 10.56
CA LYS A 131 8.97 -20.11 10.91
C LYS A 131 10.18 -19.42 10.29
N PHE A 132 9.99 -18.57 9.29
CA PHE A 132 11.11 -17.99 8.55
C PHE A 132 11.15 -16.47 8.61
N GLU A 133 10.56 -15.88 9.63
CA GLU A 133 10.48 -14.44 9.76
C GLU A 133 11.84 -13.74 9.78
N ASP A 134 12.80 -14.28 10.52
CA ASP A 134 14.13 -13.67 10.65
C ASP A 134 14.87 -13.55 9.31
N THR A 135 14.76 -14.57 8.48
CA THR A 135 15.40 -14.56 7.17
C THR A 135 14.75 -13.54 6.25
N PHE A 136 13.44 -13.38 6.35
CA PHE A 136 12.71 -12.43 5.54
C PHE A 136 13.00 -10.97 5.89
N GLU A 137 13.16 -10.66 7.16
CA GLU A 137 13.39 -9.28 7.59
C GLU A 137 14.63 -8.67 6.95
N THR A 138 15.74 -9.41 6.90
CA THR A 138 16.96 -8.91 6.30
C THR A 138 16.80 -8.62 4.81
N THR A 139 16.13 -9.50 4.09
CA THR A 139 15.90 -9.33 2.65
C THR A 139 14.96 -8.20 2.33
N VAL A 140 13.89 -8.08 3.11
CA VAL A 140 12.88 -7.04 2.90
C VAL A 140 13.44 -5.66 3.17
N GLY A 141 14.29 -5.49 4.18
CA GLY A 141 14.91 -4.21 4.48
C GLY A 141 15.69 -3.65 3.30
N SER A 142 16.49 -4.48 2.64
CA SER A 142 17.26 -4.06 1.47
C SER A 142 16.35 -3.67 0.30
N THR A 143 15.27 -4.41 0.09
CA THR A 143 14.31 -4.12 -0.97
C THR A 143 13.58 -2.79 -0.72
N VAL A 144 13.25 -2.52 0.53
CA VAL A 144 12.54 -1.31 0.91
C VAL A 144 13.35 -0.06 0.60
N GLU A 145 14.66 -0.07 0.83
CA GLU A 145 15.50 1.07 0.51
C GLU A 145 15.49 1.40 -0.99
N THR A 146 15.55 0.38 -1.84
CA THR A 146 15.49 0.56 -3.29
C THR A 146 14.16 1.15 -3.72
N ILE A 147 13.07 0.67 -3.15
CA ILE A 147 11.73 1.14 -3.48
C ILE A 147 11.54 2.59 -3.07
N LEU A 148 12.12 2.98 -1.93
CA LEU A 148 12.03 4.36 -1.44
C LEU A 148 12.55 5.35 -2.48
N GLU A 149 13.68 5.05 -3.10
CA GLU A 149 14.25 5.90 -4.13
C GLU A 149 13.33 6.04 -5.34
N GLU A 150 12.71 4.95 -5.78
CA GLU A 150 11.81 4.95 -6.93
C GLU A 150 10.50 5.67 -6.68
N VAL A 151 9.95 5.53 -5.49
CA VAL A 151 8.62 6.05 -5.16
C VAL A 151 8.65 7.54 -4.83
N ILE A 152 9.68 8.01 -4.14
CA ILE A 152 9.74 9.39 -3.68
C ILE A 152 10.26 10.34 -4.76
N VAL A 153 11.10 9.86 -5.65
CA VAL A 153 11.58 10.63 -6.77
C VAL A 153 10.55 10.70 -7.87
#